data_eddd8e48acee05215cdabbc9ce3d4186
#
_entry.id   eddd8e48acee05215cdabbc9ce3d4186
#
_cell.length_a   1.000
_cell.length_b   1.000
_cell.length_c   1.000
_cell.angle_alpha   90.00
_cell.angle_beta   90.00
_cell.angle_gamma   90.00
#
_symmetry.space_group_name_H-M   'P 1'
#
loop_
_entity.id
_entity.type
_entity.pdbx_description
1 polymer ?
#
loop_
_entity_poly.entity_id
_entity_poly.type
_entity_poly.pdbx_seq_one_letter_code
_entity_poly.pdbx_strand_id
1 'polypeptide(L)'
;MHIVDIFGRIFISTLFLIEAVRKFFNPDISMMYMSDHHVPEFLFYPSIAFEIIIPLLLIVGYKTKIVASILALFVLAVTLIFHAHHIVADSMQLTVLLKNFAIIGGLLFIISNKPQICSLDYYLKSKKGN
;
A
#
# COMPACT_ATOMS: atom_id res chain seq x y z
N MET A 1 -6.66 3.79 22.01
CA MET A 1 -6.19 2.66 21.17
C MET A 1 -6.90 2.60 19.81
N HIS A 2 -8.23 2.66 19.79
CA HIS A 2 -8.99 2.59 18.52
C HIS A 2 -8.72 3.76 17.57
N ILE A 3 -8.55 4.95 18.10
CA ILE A 3 -8.22 6.15 17.32
C ILE A 3 -6.86 6.00 16.65
N VAL A 4 -5.88 5.44 17.36
CA VAL A 4 -4.52 5.22 16.83
C VAL A 4 -4.55 4.25 15.66
N ASP A 5 -5.34 3.19 15.73
CA ASP A 5 -5.52 2.24 14.62
C ASP A 5 -6.11 2.91 13.37
N ILE A 6 -7.13 3.75 13.55
CA ILE A 6 -7.74 4.51 12.45
C ILE A 6 -6.70 5.41 11.78
N PHE A 7 -5.96 6.20 12.56
CA PHE A 7 -4.91 7.07 12.02
C PHE A 7 -3.83 6.29 11.31
N GLY A 8 -3.40 5.14 11.86
CA GLY A 8 -2.42 4.26 11.20
C GLY A 8 -2.88 3.81 9.83
N ARG A 9 -4.13 3.34 9.72
CA ARG A 9 -4.73 2.92 8.44
C ARG A 9 -4.85 4.08 7.46
N ILE A 10 -5.29 5.26 7.94
CA ILE A 10 -5.42 6.47 7.11
C ILE A 10 -4.05 6.91 6.59
N PHE A 11 -3.03 7.00 7.44
CA PHE A 11 -1.70 7.47 7.03
C PHE A 11 -1.05 6.55 6.00
N ILE A 12 -1.10 5.23 6.22
CA ILE A 12 -0.58 4.28 5.24
C ILE A 12 -1.34 4.39 3.92
N SER A 13 -2.66 4.44 3.97
CA SER A 13 -3.51 4.52 2.77
C SER A 13 -3.32 5.83 2.01
N THR A 14 -3.16 6.94 2.70
CA THR A 14 -2.94 8.27 2.09
C THR A 14 -1.71 8.28 1.20
N LEU A 15 -0.64 7.61 1.61
CA LEU A 15 0.57 7.52 0.80
C LEU A 15 0.28 6.88 -0.57
N PHE A 16 -0.43 5.76 -0.60
CA PHE A 16 -0.77 5.07 -1.85
C PHE A 16 -1.74 5.87 -2.71
N LEU A 17 -2.72 6.54 -2.08
CA LEU A 17 -3.67 7.39 -2.78
C LEU A 17 -2.97 8.58 -3.44
N ILE A 18 -2.03 9.22 -2.77
CA ILE A 18 -1.23 10.31 -3.33
C ILE A 18 -0.37 9.81 -4.50
N GLU A 19 0.28 8.66 -4.36
CA GLU A 19 1.07 8.08 -5.44
C GLU A 19 0.22 7.71 -6.66
N ALA A 20 -0.98 7.16 -6.46
CA ALA A 20 -1.92 6.88 -7.54
C ALA A 20 -2.35 8.15 -8.28
N VAL A 21 -2.65 9.22 -7.55
CA VAL A 21 -3.00 10.53 -8.14
C VAL A 21 -1.83 11.10 -8.93
N ARG A 22 -0.61 11.05 -8.39
CA ARG A 22 0.60 11.51 -9.08
C ARG A 22 0.83 10.75 -10.39
N LYS A 23 0.68 9.44 -10.40
CA LYS A 23 0.79 8.60 -11.61
C LYS A 23 -0.27 8.97 -12.64
N PHE A 24 -1.50 9.19 -12.20
CA PHE A 24 -2.60 9.55 -13.10
C PHE A 24 -2.35 10.87 -13.82
N PHE A 25 -1.82 11.88 -13.12
CA PHE A 25 -1.54 13.19 -13.72
C PHE A 25 -0.21 13.27 -14.47
N ASN A 26 0.73 12.35 -14.23
CA ASN A 26 2.04 12.30 -14.87
C ASN A 26 2.32 10.90 -15.45
N PRO A 27 1.52 10.43 -16.41
CA PRO A 27 1.63 9.07 -16.92
C PRO A 27 2.97 8.80 -17.62
N ASP A 28 3.49 9.76 -18.36
CA ASP A 28 4.71 9.59 -19.17
C ASP A 28 5.93 9.24 -18.33
N ILE A 29 6.12 9.93 -17.21
CA ILE A 29 7.24 9.67 -16.28
C ILE A 29 7.14 8.25 -15.70
N SER A 30 5.95 7.85 -15.29
CA SER A 30 5.73 6.54 -14.69
C SER A 30 5.89 5.40 -15.71
N MET A 31 5.38 5.59 -16.92
CA MET A 31 5.52 4.61 -18.00
C MET A 31 6.97 4.44 -18.44
N MET A 32 7.72 5.55 -18.56
CA MET A 32 9.15 5.49 -18.84
C MET A 32 9.92 4.73 -17.76
N TYR A 33 9.61 4.99 -16.49
CA TYR A 33 10.22 4.28 -15.36
C TYR A 33 9.90 2.78 -15.36
N MET A 34 8.67 2.41 -15.72
CA MET A 34 8.28 1.00 -15.89
C MET A 34 9.04 0.34 -17.05
N SER A 35 9.16 1.03 -18.18
CA SER A 35 9.90 0.55 -19.36
C SER A 35 11.38 0.31 -19.02
N ASP A 36 12.02 1.22 -18.31
CA ASP A 36 13.42 1.10 -17.89
C ASP A 36 13.67 -0.13 -17.00
N HIS A 37 12.64 -0.59 -16.29
CA HIS A 37 12.70 -1.78 -15.43
C HIS A 37 12.07 -3.02 -16.05
N HIS A 38 11.82 -3.01 -17.36
CA HIS A 38 11.22 -4.12 -18.12
C HIS A 38 9.82 -4.54 -17.62
N VAL A 39 9.08 -3.61 -17.01
CA VAL A 39 7.69 -3.84 -16.57
C VAL A 39 6.74 -3.48 -17.72
N PRO A 40 5.81 -4.39 -18.11
CA PRO A 40 4.87 -4.11 -19.20
C PRO A 40 4.01 -2.87 -18.94
N GLU A 41 3.90 -1.99 -19.92
CA GLU A 41 3.14 -0.74 -19.81
C GLU A 41 1.63 -0.97 -19.62
N PHE A 42 1.09 -2.10 -20.07
CA PHE A 42 -0.33 -2.40 -19.88
C PHE A 42 -0.71 -2.58 -18.39
N LEU A 43 0.26 -2.79 -17.50
CA LEU A 43 0.04 -2.87 -16.06
C LEU A 43 -0.11 -1.50 -15.39
N PHE A 44 0.13 -0.41 -16.12
CA PHE A 44 0.09 0.95 -15.57
C PHE A 44 -1.29 1.32 -14.99
N TYR A 45 -2.35 1.24 -15.81
CA TYR A 45 -3.70 1.57 -15.36
C TYR A 45 -4.26 0.59 -14.32
N PRO A 46 -4.08 -0.73 -14.46
CA PRO A 46 -4.44 -1.67 -13.40
C PRO A 46 -3.73 -1.38 -12.07
N SER A 47 -2.47 -0.95 -12.09
CA SER A 47 -1.73 -0.60 -10.86
C SER A 47 -2.32 0.63 -10.17
N ILE A 48 -2.74 1.65 -10.94
CA ILE A 48 -3.42 2.84 -10.38
C ILE A 48 -4.74 2.43 -9.72
N ALA A 49 -5.55 1.61 -10.39
CA ALA A 49 -6.80 1.11 -9.83
C ALA A 49 -6.55 0.33 -8.52
N PHE A 50 -5.54 -0.52 -8.48
CA PHE A 50 -5.13 -1.24 -7.29
C PHE A 50 -4.73 -0.30 -6.15
N GLU A 51 -3.90 0.70 -6.44
CA GLU A 51 -3.42 1.69 -5.47
C GLU A 51 -4.51 2.65 -4.96
N ILE A 52 -5.68 2.67 -5.59
CA ILE A 52 -6.86 3.42 -5.13
C ILE A 52 -7.78 2.51 -4.31
N ILE A 53 -8.16 1.37 -4.87
CA ILE A 53 -9.18 0.48 -4.29
C ILE A 53 -8.68 -0.15 -2.99
N ILE A 54 -7.49 -0.73 -2.99
CA ILE A 54 -6.98 -1.48 -1.84
C ILE A 54 -6.76 -0.58 -0.62
N PRO A 55 -6.13 0.62 -0.75
CA PRO A 55 -6.03 1.53 0.39
C PRO A 55 -7.38 2.04 0.91
N LEU A 56 -8.37 2.26 0.05
CA LEU A 56 -9.71 2.64 0.49
C LEU A 56 -10.35 1.54 1.33
N LEU A 57 -10.20 0.28 0.94
CA LEU A 57 -10.67 -0.86 1.74
C LEU A 57 -9.96 -0.93 3.10
N LEU A 58 -8.68 -0.56 3.15
CA LEU A 58 -7.91 -0.51 4.39
C LEU A 58 -8.43 0.59 5.32
N ILE A 59 -8.76 1.78 4.80
CA ILE A 59 -9.34 2.88 5.58
C ILE A 59 -10.66 2.44 6.22
N VAL A 60 -11.54 1.86 5.42
CA VAL A 60 -12.86 1.37 5.89
C VAL A 60 -12.70 0.21 6.86
N GLY A 61 -11.61 -0.55 6.76
CA GLY A 61 -11.36 -1.72 7.61
C GLY A 61 -12.13 -2.96 7.17
N TYR A 62 -12.31 -3.15 5.87
CA TYR A 62 -12.95 -4.34 5.29
C TYR A 62 -11.89 -5.40 4.96
N LYS A 63 -12.09 -6.60 5.49
CA LYS A 63 -11.11 -7.72 5.37
C LYS A 63 -9.67 -7.26 5.63
N THR A 64 -9.50 -6.50 6.70
CA THR A 64 -8.31 -5.70 7.00
C THR A 64 -7.01 -6.51 6.89
N LYS A 65 -6.99 -7.73 7.42
CA LYS A 65 -5.81 -8.60 7.36
C LYS A 65 -5.43 -9.00 5.94
N ILE A 66 -6.44 -9.37 5.13
CA ILE A 66 -6.24 -9.76 3.73
C ILE A 66 -5.77 -8.56 2.91
N VAL A 67 -6.46 -7.44 3.06
CA VAL A 67 -6.12 -6.18 2.36
C VAL A 67 -4.72 -5.71 2.72
N ALA A 68 -4.36 -5.71 4.00
CA ALA A 68 -3.02 -5.33 4.45
C ALA A 68 -1.95 -6.31 3.95
N SER A 69 -2.25 -7.60 3.88
CA SER A 69 -1.33 -8.62 3.33
C SER A 69 -1.09 -8.41 1.83
N ILE A 70 -2.15 -8.16 1.06
CA ILE A 70 -2.05 -7.85 -0.37
C ILE A 70 -1.21 -6.61 -0.60
N LEU A 71 -1.45 -5.56 0.19
CA LEU A 71 -0.72 -4.31 0.08
C LEU A 71 0.76 -4.48 0.46
N ALA A 72 1.07 -5.25 1.50
CA ALA A 72 2.44 -5.56 1.90
C ALA A 72 3.19 -6.33 0.80
N LEU A 73 2.55 -7.32 0.18
CA LEU A 73 3.12 -8.07 -0.94
C LEU A 73 3.36 -7.16 -2.15
N PHE A 74 2.44 -6.26 -2.44
CA PHE A 74 2.59 -5.27 -3.52
C PHE A 74 3.80 -4.37 -3.28
N VAL A 75 3.94 -3.80 -2.08
CA VAL A 75 5.09 -2.95 -1.71
C VAL A 75 6.39 -3.74 -1.81
N LEU A 76 6.41 -4.97 -1.34
CA LEU A 76 7.59 -5.84 -1.43
C LEU A 76 7.97 -6.10 -2.90
N ALA A 77 7.01 -6.45 -3.75
CA ALA A 77 7.24 -6.68 -5.17
C ALA A 77 7.79 -5.43 -5.87
N VAL A 78 7.17 -4.28 -5.65
CA VAL A 78 7.62 -2.98 -6.19
C VAL A 78 9.03 -2.66 -5.71
N THR A 79 9.33 -2.89 -4.44
CA THR A 79 10.65 -2.65 -3.87
C THR A 79 11.71 -3.53 -4.54
N LEU A 80 11.43 -4.82 -4.72
CA LEU A 80 12.37 -5.74 -5.36
C LEU A 80 12.58 -5.42 -6.85
N ILE A 81 11.52 -5.03 -7.56
CA ILE A 81 11.61 -4.74 -9.00
C ILE A 81 12.35 -3.42 -9.25
N PHE A 82 11.99 -2.36 -8.54
CA PHE A 82 12.44 -1.02 -8.87
C PHE A 82 13.64 -0.52 -8.06
N HIS A 83 13.85 -1.04 -6.85
CA HIS A 83 14.81 -0.45 -5.92
C HIS A 83 15.97 -1.37 -5.51
N ALA A 84 15.82 -2.69 -5.62
CA ALA A 84 16.82 -3.63 -5.13
C ALA A 84 18.16 -3.57 -5.88
N HIS A 85 18.16 -3.19 -7.16
CA HIS A 85 19.35 -3.19 -8.02
C HIS A 85 20.16 -1.88 -8.00
N HIS A 86 19.61 -0.80 -7.43
CA HIS A 86 20.22 0.54 -7.49
C HIS A 86 20.64 1.12 -6.14
N ILE A 87 20.66 0.31 -5.09
CA ILE A 87 20.89 0.76 -3.70
C ILE A 87 22.26 1.42 -3.51
N VAL A 88 23.26 0.98 -4.25
CA VAL A 88 24.68 1.39 -4.04
C VAL A 88 24.99 2.74 -4.70
N ALA A 89 24.21 3.17 -5.68
CA ALA A 89 24.54 4.31 -6.53
C ALA A 89 23.87 5.62 -6.13
N ASP A 90 22.80 5.60 -5.34
CA ASP A 90 21.99 6.78 -5.05
C ASP A 90 21.39 6.73 -3.64
N SER A 91 21.71 7.76 -2.82
CA SER A 91 21.16 7.90 -1.46
C SER A 91 19.63 8.05 -1.44
N MET A 92 19.03 8.60 -2.50
CA MET A 92 17.59 8.72 -2.63
C MET A 92 16.92 7.34 -2.79
N GLN A 93 17.54 6.43 -3.54
CA GLN A 93 17.05 5.06 -3.69
C GLN A 93 17.09 4.30 -2.36
N LEU A 94 18.13 4.51 -1.55
CA LEU A 94 18.18 3.94 -0.20
C LEU A 94 17.04 4.46 0.69
N THR A 95 16.76 5.76 0.63
CA THR A 95 15.66 6.37 1.40
C THR A 95 14.31 5.76 1.01
N VAL A 96 14.05 5.59 -0.29
CA VAL A 96 12.82 4.96 -0.78
C VAL A 96 12.71 3.50 -0.32
N LEU A 97 13.80 2.76 -0.36
CA LEU A 97 13.88 1.38 0.12
C LEU A 97 13.52 1.29 1.61
N LEU A 98 14.13 2.12 2.44
CA LEU A 98 13.87 2.17 3.88
C LEU A 98 12.42 2.58 4.18
N LYS A 99 11.88 3.54 3.44
CA LYS A 99 10.47 3.95 3.53
C LYS A 99 9.55 2.77 3.24
N ASN A 100 9.82 2.01 2.19
CA ASN A 100 9.01 0.86 1.81
C ASN A 100 9.06 -0.24 2.89
N PHE A 101 10.21 -0.51 3.49
CA PHE A 101 10.30 -1.44 4.62
C PHE A 101 9.53 -0.95 5.85
N ALA A 102 9.54 0.36 6.12
CA ALA A 102 8.74 0.94 7.20
C ALA A 102 7.24 0.76 6.98
N ILE A 103 6.77 0.94 5.74
CA ILE A 103 5.38 0.71 5.34
C ILE A 103 5.00 -0.77 5.55
N ILE A 104 5.84 -1.70 5.09
CA ILE A 104 5.64 -3.13 5.30
C ILE A 104 5.53 -3.45 6.80
N GLY A 105 6.43 -2.87 7.61
CA GLY A 105 6.38 -3.02 9.07
C GLY A 105 5.04 -2.57 9.66
N GLY A 106 4.54 -1.40 9.26
CA GLY A 106 3.23 -0.91 9.67
C GLY A 106 2.09 -1.82 9.25
N LEU A 107 2.12 -2.35 8.03
CA LEU A 107 1.14 -3.30 7.53
C LEU A 107 1.17 -4.64 8.30
N LEU A 108 2.35 -5.12 8.67
CA LEU A 108 2.48 -6.32 9.49
C LEU A 108 1.85 -6.14 10.87
N PHE A 109 1.97 -4.97 11.48
CA PHE A 109 1.26 -4.65 12.72
C PHE A 109 -0.26 -4.72 12.54
N ILE A 110 -0.78 -4.19 11.45
CA ILE A 110 -2.22 -4.27 11.14
C ILE A 110 -2.65 -5.73 10.97
N ILE A 111 -1.86 -6.55 10.29
CA ILE A 111 -2.14 -7.98 10.08
C ILE A 111 -2.18 -8.74 11.41
N SER A 112 -1.29 -8.41 12.34
CA SER A 112 -1.17 -9.11 13.63
C SER A 112 -2.30 -8.75 14.61
N ASN A 113 -2.92 -7.59 14.46
CA ASN A 113 -3.94 -7.11 15.37
C ASN A 113 -5.34 -7.71 15.09
N LYS A 114 -6.17 -7.76 16.13
CA LYS A 114 -7.59 -8.11 15.99
C LYS A 114 -8.35 -6.93 15.34
N PRO A 115 -9.50 -7.19 14.69
CA PRO A 115 -10.34 -6.12 14.14
C PRO A 115 -10.70 -5.10 15.22
N GLN A 116 -10.48 -3.83 14.93
CA GLN A 116 -10.74 -2.73 15.86
C GLN A 116 -12.20 -2.26 15.77
N ILE A 117 -12.72 -1.68 16.85
CA ILE A 117 -14.13 -1.25 16.98
C ILE A 117 -14.57 -0.35 15.83
N CYS A 118 -13.69 0.51 15.34
CA CYS A 118 -13.99 1.45 14.25
C CYS A 118 -13.64 0.87 12.86
N SER A 119 -13.81 -0.43 12.66
CA SER A 119 -13.61 -1.08 11.35
C SER A 119 -14.88 -1.77 10.89
N LEU A 120 -15.06 -1.87 9.57
CA LEU A 120 -16.18 -2.61 9.00
C LEU A 120 -16.12 -4.10 9.39
N ASP A 121 -14.92 -4.68 9.51
CA ASP A 121 -14.74 -6.05 9.97
C ASP A 121 -15.33 -6.28 11.36
N TYR A 122 -15.11 -5.36 12.27
CA TYR A 122 -15.67 -5.42 13.62
C TYR A 122 -17.20 -5.34 13.60
N TYR A 123 -17.75 -4.40 12.82
CA TYR A 123 -19.19 -4.22 12.67
C TYR A 123 -19.87 -5.48 12.10
N LEU A 124 -19.31 -6.06 11.03
CA LEU A 124 -19.84 -7.26 10.41
C LEU A 124 -19.75 -8.48 11.34
N LYS A 125 -18.68 -8.60 12.11
CA LYS A 125 -18.52 -9.66 13.10
C LYS A 125 -19.54 -9.54 14.23
N SER A 126 -19.76 -8.34 14.73
CA SER A 126 -20.78 -8.04 15.75
C SER A 126 -22.19 -8.40 15.27
N LYS A 127 -22.52 -8.09 14.01
CA LYS A 127 -23.82 -8.39 13.42
C LYS A 127 -24.06 -9.90 13.22
N LYS A 128 -23.00 -10.68 12.96
CA LYS A 128 -23.10 -12.15 12.81
C LYS A 128 -23.24 -12.88 14.14
N GLY A 129 -22.83 -12.27 15.25
CA GLY A 129 -22.94 -12.83 16.60
C GLY A 129 -24.31 -12.68 17.25
N ASN A 130 -25.23 -11.97 16.61
CA ASN A 130 -26.63 -11.83 17.00
C ASN A 130 -27.55 -12.60 16.05
#